data_6eb1b2aad4b15048d1279366380dd1ab
#
_entry.id   6eb1b2aad4b15048d1279366380dd1ab
#
_cell.length_a   1.000
_cell.length_b   1.000
_cell.length_c   1.000
_cell.angle_alpha   90.00
_cell.angle_beta   90.00
_cell.angle_gamma   90.00
#
_symmetry.space_group_name_H-M   'P 1'
#
loop_
_entity.id
_entity.type
_entity.pdbx_description
1 polymer ?
#
loop_
_entity_poly.entity_id
_entity_poly.type
_entity_poly.pdbx_seq_one_letter_code
_entity_poly.pdbx_strand_id
1 'polypeptide(L)'
;MVRIDRVHTGGGDKGESSLVDGSRRLKSDQRFSVVGDCDELNSIIGLVRMECSRLPLHHQDGGDRKNAGRVHFICDTALSRIQHELFDLGAELACPPENLPDYMVLIDENQADTLVSDMDAWLTQTEPLTSFIPVSYTHLTLPTTSTV
;
A
#
# COMPACT_ATOMS: atom_id res chain seq x y z
N MET A 1 14.44 -18.02 12.45
CA MET A 1 13.04 -18.26 12.02
C MET A 1 12.13 -17.75 13.12
N VAL A 2 11.30 -16.75 12.83
CA VAL A 2 10.31 -16.23 13.81
C VAL A 2 9.22 -17.28 13.94
N ARG A 3 8.92 -17.70 15.16
CA ARG A 3 7.83 -18.63 15.46
C ARG A 3 6.77 -17.89 16.27
N ILE A 4 5.55 -17.83 15.76
CA ILE A 4 4.42 -17.21 16.44
C ILE A 4 3.54 -18.32 17.03
N ASP A 5 3.73 -18.59 18.31
CA ASP A 5 2.96 -19.61 19.02
C ASP A 5 1.67 -19.05 19.67
N ARG A 6 1.59 -17.74 19.86
CA ARG A 6 0.43 -17.03 20.42
C ARG A 6 0.20 -15.70 19.71
N VAL A 7 -1.02 -15.48 19.26
CA VAL A 7 -1.45 -14.21 18.64
C VAL A 7 -1.89 -13.20 19.72
N HIS A 8 -2.53 -13.68 20.78
CA HIS A 8 -2.99 -12.83 21.89
C HIS A 8 -2.11 -13.06 23.12
N THR A 9 -1.37 -12.03 23.53
CA THR A 9 -0.44 -12.10 24.67
C THR A 9 -0.83 -11.21 25.85
N GLY A 10 -1.73 -10.24 25.64
CA GLY A 10 -2.14 -9.27 26.67
C GLY A 10 -1.03 -8.28 27.07
N GLY A 11 0.14 -8.36 26.43
CA GLY A 11 1.31 -7.52 26.78
C GLY A 11 1.09 -6.02 26.60
N GLY A 12 0.07 -5.63 25.80
CA GLY A 12 -0.27 -4.24 25.54
C GLY A 12 -1.46 -3.67 26.32
N ASP A 13 -2.08 -4.44 27.22
CA ASP A 13 -3.36 -4.07 27.86
C ASP A 13 -3.22 -2.91 28.87
N LYS A 14 -2.01 -2.61 29.30
CA LYS A 14 -1.71 -1.50 30.23
C LYS A 14 -1.33 -0.20 29.53
N GLY A 15 -1.60 -0.05 28.22
CA GLY A 15 -1.34 1.18 27.47
C GLY A 15 0.09 1.32 26.95
N GLU A 16 0.91 0.29 27.09
CA GLU A 16 2.25 0.22 26.50
C GLU A 16 2.35 -0.86 25.43
N SER A 17 3.28 -0.70 24.49
CA SER A 17 3.64 -1.71 23.50
C SER A 17 5.15 -1.82 23.37
N SER A 18 5.63 -2.92 22.78
CA SER A 18 7.05 -3.11 22.50
C SER A 18 7.37 -2.69 21.07
N LEU A 19 8.54 -2.09 20.89
CA LEU A 19 9.17 -1.93 19.59
C LEU A 19 9.93 -3.20 19.21
N VAL A 20 10.51 -3.23 18.00
CA VAL A 20 11.24 -4.42 17.47
C VAL A 20 12.44 -4.78 18.34
N ASP A 21 13.12 -3.80 18.91
CA ASP A 21 14.25 -3.99 19.85
C ASP A 21 13.84 -4.47 21.25
N GLY A 22 12.55 -4.65 21.50
CA GLY A 22 11.98 -5.03 22.80
C GLY A 22 11.78 -3.88 23.78
N SER A 23 12.20 -2.65 23.45
CA SER A 23 11.94 -1.48 24.28
C SER A 23 10.44 -1.20 24.39
N ARG A 24 10.00 -0.76 25.60
CA ARG A 24 8.59 -0.47 25.89
C ARG A 24 8.31 1.02 25.72
N ARG A 25 7.22 1.35 25.03
CA ARG A 25 6.74 2.71 24.83
C ARG A 25 5.23 2.79 25.08
N LEU A 26 4.76 3.96 25.45
CA LEU A 26 3.32 4.22 25.52
C LEU A 26 2.70 4.06 24.11
N LYS A 27 1.52 3.47 24.02
CA LYS A 27 0.79 3.36 22.74
C LYS A 27 0.44 4.71 22.11
N SER A 28 0.49 5.80 22.89
CA SER A 28 0.35 7.18 22.41
C SER A 28 1.63 7.75 21.80
N ASP A 29 2.75 7.01 21.80
CA ASP A 29 3.97 7.44 21.10
C ASP A 29 3.67 7.57 19.59
N GLN A 30 4.07 8.70 19.00
CA GLN A 30 3.83 9.01 17.60
C GLN A 30 4.36 7.93 16.65
N ARG A 31 5.38 7.19 17.05
CA ARG A 31 5.93 6.07 16.27
C ARG A 31 4.89 4.99 15.99
N PHE A 32 4.07 4.64 16.98
CA PHE A 32 2.99 3.66 16.76
C PHE A 32 1.90 4.19 15.83
N SER A 33 1.61 5.50 15.88
CA SER A 33 0.67 6.10 14.93
C SER A 33 1.18 5.98 13.51
N VAL A 34 2.44 6.35 13.26
CA VAL A 34 3.03 6.29 11.91
C VAL A 34 3.12 4.86 11.38
N VAL A 35 3.50 3.89 12.22
CA VAL A 35 3.48 2.47 11.84
C VAL A 35 2.05 2.03 11.48
N GLY A 36 1.06 2.45 12.28
CA GLY A 36 -0.34 2.17 12.00
C GLY A 36 -0.84 2.78 10.69
N ASP A 37 -0.42 4.00 10.36
CA ASP A 37 -0.74 4.65 9.08
C ASP A 37 -0.14 3.88 7.89
N CYS A 38 1.09 3.36 8.03
CA CYS A 38 1.71 2.50 7.01
C CYS A 38 0.93 1.19 6.82
N ASP A 39 0.50 0.55 7.91
CA ASP A 39 -0.29 -0.68 7.87
C ASP A 39 -1.66 -0.46 7.23
N GLU A 40 -2.31 0.66 7.55
CA GLU A 40 -3.59 1.05 6.94
C GLU A 40 -3.44 1.30 5.44
N LEU A 41 -2.43 2.07 5.03
CA LEU A 41 -2.13 2.30 3.61
C LEU A 41 -1.86 0.98 2.88
N ASN A 42 -1.06 0.09 3.47
CA ASN A 42 -0.77 -1.22 2.89
C ASN A 42 -2.05 -2.06 2.69
N SER A 43 -2.96 -2.00 3.65
CA SER A 43 -4.27 -2.67 3.58
C SER A 43 -5.15 -2.10 2.46
N ILE A 44 -5.18 -0.77 2.31
CA ILE A 44 -5.93 -0.09 1.23
C ILE A 44 -5.35 -0.48 -0.14
N ILE A 45 -4.03 -0.53 -0.29
CA ILE A 45 -3.40 -1.00 -1.54
C ILE A 45 -3.81 -2.44 -1.85
N GLY A 46 -3.93 -3.30 -0.85
CA GLY A 46 -4.45 -4.65 -1.02
C GLY A 46 -5.87 -4.68 -1.59
N LEU A 47 -6.75 -3.78 -1.12
CA LEU A 47 -8.10 -3.63 -1.70
C LEU A 47 -8.04 -3.13 -3.15
N VAL A 48 -7.19 -2.17 -3.46
CA VAL A 48 -7.01 -1.68 -4.83
C VAL A 48 -6.54 -2.81 -5.75
N ARG A 49 -5.57 -3.62 -5.33
CA ARG A 49 -5.12 -4.79 -6.10
C ARG A 49 -6.26 -5.78 -6.36
N MET A 50 -7.07 -6.06 -5.35
CA MET A 50 -8.24 -6.91 -5.49
C MET A 50 -9.23 -6.34 -6.51
N GLU A 51 -9.53 -5.05 -6.46
CA GLU A 51 -10.43 -4.41 -7.44
C GLU A 51 -9.82 -4.40 -8.84
N CYS A 52 -8.53 -4.12 -8.99
CA CYS A 52 -7.85 -4.23 -10.27
C CYS A 52 -7.96 -5.64 -10.88
N SER A 53 -7.82 -6.68 -10.04
CA SER A 53 -7.93 -8.06 -10.51
C SER A 53 -9.35 -8.45 -10.99
N ARG A 54 -10.37 -7.70 -10.56
CA ARG A 54 -11.78 -7.88 -10.96
C ARG A 54 -12.16 -7.12 -12.22
N LEU A 55 -11.29 -6.25 -12.73
CA LEU A 55 -11.57 -5.51 -13.97
C LEU A 55 -11.83 -6.51 -15.10
N PRO A 56 -12.97 -6.41 -15.81
CA PRO A 56 -13.30 -7.37 -16.84
C PRO A 56 -12.36 -7.25 -18.04
N LEU A 57 -11.86 -8.40 -18.53
CA LEU A 57 -11.01 -8.47 -19.71
C LEU A 57 -11.80 -8.27 -21.01
N HIS A 58 -13.12 -8.49 -20.98
CA HIS A 58 -14.00 -8.38 -22.13
C HIS A 58 -15.10 -7.34 -21.89
N HIS A 59 -15.63 -6.78 -22.97
CA HIS A 59 -16.86 -6.00 -22.96
C HIS A 59 -18.07 -6.93 -22.80
N GLN A 60 -19.26 -6.35 -22.54
CA GLN A 60 -20.49 -7.14 -22.40
C GLN A 60 -20.90 -7.86 -23.69
N ASP A 61 -20.49 -7.36 -24.84
CA ASP A 61 -20.70 -7.95 -26.17
C ASP A 61 -19.69 -9.07 -26.51
N GLY A 62 -18.78 -9.39 -25.59
CA GLY A 62 -17.75 -10.42 -25.76
C GLY A 62 -16.46 -9.95 -26.42
N GLY A 63 -16.37 -8.68 -26.86
CA GLY A 63 -15.16 -8.12 -27.42
C GLY A 63 -14.09 -7.88 -26.35
N ASP A 64 -12.81 -8.06 -26.73
CA ASP A 64 -11.68 -7.84 -25.83
C ASP A 64 -11.54 -6.37 -25.45
N ARG A 65 -11.36 -6.09 -24.17
CA ARG A 65 -10.93 -4.77 -23.69
C ARG A 65 -9.45 -4.59 -23.97
N LYS A 66 -9.13 -3.70 -24.90
CA LYS A 66 -7.73 -3.39 -25.23
C LYS A 66 -6.98 -3.01 -23.94
N ASN A 67 -5.82 -3.62 -23.76
CA ASN A 67 -4.91 -3.38 -22.64
C ASN A 67 -5.40 -3.81 -21.24
N ALA A 68 -6.59 -4.40 -21.06
CA ALA A 68 -7.07 -4.79 -19.72
C ALA A 68 -6.09 -5.74 -19.02
N GLY A 69 -5.60 -6.77 -19.70
CA GLY A 69 -4.60 -7.69 -19.14
C GLY A 69 -3.27 -7.00 -18.81
N ARG A 70 -2.87 -5.99 -19.60
CA ARG A 70 -1.68 -5.18 -19.32
C ARG A 70 -1.89 -4.31 -18.07
N VAL A 71 -3.07 -3.70 -17.92
CA VAL A 71 -3.41 -2.93 -16.72
C VAL A 71 -3.37 -3.82 -15.49
N HIS A 72 -3.96 -5.02 -15.54
CA HIS A 72 -3.87 -5.99 -14.45
C HIS A 72 -2.43 -6.27 -14.05
N PHE A 73 -1.59 -6.60 -15.03
CA PHE A 73 -0.18 -6.92 -14.79
C PHE A 73 0.58 -5.76 -14.18
N ILE A 74 0.45 -4.55 -14.76
CA ILE A 74 1.16 -3.35 -14.28
C ILE A 74 0.71 -3.00 -12.86
N CYS A 75 -0.62 -2.94 -12.63
CA CYS A 75 -1.15 -2.64 -11.30
C CYS A 75 -0.72 -3.68 -10.27
N ASP A 76 -0.82 -4.97 -10.58
CA ASP A 76 -0.44 -6.00 -9.62
C ASP A 76 1.06 -5.96 -9.31
N THR A 77 1.91 -5.81 -10.32
CA THR A 77 3.37 -5.77 -10.15
C THR A 77 3.81 -4.58 -9.31
N ALA A 78 3.37 -3.37 -9.67
CA ALA A 78 3.77 -2.15 -8.97
C ALA A 78 3.17 -2.10 -7.55
N LEU A 79 1.87 -2.37 -7.42
CA LEU A 79 1.21 -2.32 -6.11
C LEU A 79 1.71 -3.43 -5.18
N SER A 80 2.07 -4.60 -5.71
CA SER A 80 2.71 -5.66 -4.91
C SER A 80 4.06 -5.20 -4.36
N ARG A 81 4.89 -4.57 -5.21
CA ARG A 81 6.18 -4.02 -4.79
C ARG A 81 5.99 -2.96 -3.70
N ILE A 82 5.08 -2.01 -3.91
CA ILE A 82 4.78 -0.96 -2.93
C ILE A 82 4.34 -1.56 -1.59
N GLN A 83 3.55 -2.63 -1.59
CA GLN A 83 3.15 -3.30 -0.34
C GLN A 83 4.34 -3.91 0.41
N HIS A 84 5.32 -4.47 -0.29
CA HIS A 84 6.54 -4.97 0.34
C HIS A 84 7.39 -3.82 0.88
N GLU A 85 7.56 -2.75 0.12
CA GLU A 85 8.28 -1.56 0.55
C GLU A 85 7.62 -0.89 1.77
N LEU A 86 6.28 -0.83 1.83
CA LEU A 86 5.57 -0.35 3.01
C LEU A 86 5.74 -1.27 4.23
N PHE A 87 5.85 -2.57 4.01
CA PHE A 87 6.14 -3.51 5.09
C PHE A 87 7.56 -3.30 5.65
N ASP A 88 8.54 -3.10 4.77
CA ASP A 88 9.93 -2.81 5.15
C ASP A 88 10.01 -1.46 5.87
N LEU A 89 9.33 -0.41 5.36
CA LEU A 89 9.22 0.89 6.02
C LEU A 89 8.59 0.78 7.42
N GLY A 90 7.51 0.01 7.54
CA GLY A 90 6.87 -0.23 8.83
C GLY A 90 7.81 -0.91 9.83
N ALA A 91 8.60 -1.87 9.38
CA ALA A 91 9.60 -2.54 10.20
C ALA A 91 10.73 -1.58 10.64
N GLU A 92 11.22 -0.74 9.73
CA GLU A 92 12.21 0.30 10.02
C GLU A 92 11.68 1.30 11.05
N LEU A 93 10.47 1.81 10.85
CA LEU A 93 9.82 2.74 11.77
C LEU A 93 9.53 2.12 13.15
N ALA A 94 9.28 0.83 13.20
CA ALA A 94 9.08 0.10 14.46
C ALA A 94 10.39 -0.20 15.20
N CYS A 95 11.55 0.16 14.65
CA CYS A 95 12.85 0.00 15.28
C CYS A 95 13.46 1.36 15.62
N PRO A 96 14.00 1.57 16.86
CA PRO A 96 14.77 2.76 17.15
C PRO A 96 16.01 2.88 16.26
N PRO A 97 16.34 4.08 15.73
CA PRO A 97 17.48 4.24 14.81
C PRO A 97 18.82 3.77 15.37
N GLU A 98 18.99 3.88 16.68
CA GLU A 98 20.19 3.45 17.39
C GLU A 98 20.34 1.92 17.51
N ASN A 99 19.26 1.18 17.23
CA ASN A 99 19.18 -0.27 17.41
C ASN A 99 18.79 -1.01 16.10
N LEU A 100 18.98 -0.36 14.95
CA LEU A 100 18.68 -0.97 13.64
C LEU A 100 19.58 -2.20 13.43
N PRO A 101 19.00 -3.39 13.18
CA PRO A 101 19.79 -4.58 12.85
C PRO A 101 20.44 -4.47 11.48
N ASP A 102 21.67 -4.96 11.33
CA ASP A 102 22.41 -4.95 10.06
C ASP A 102 21.71 -5.68 8.91
N TYR A 103 20.79 -6.59 9.23
CA TYR A 103 20.03 -7.35 8.23
C TYR A 103 18.71 -6.68 7.82
N MET A 104 18.36 -5.55 8.41
CA MET A 104 17.12 -4.85 8.11
C MET A 104 17.21 -4.18 6.74
N VAL A 105 16.20 -4.38 5.93
CA VAL A 105 16.06 -3.66 4.67
C VAL A 105 15.54 -2.26 5.02
N LEU A 106 16.29 -1.24 4.63
CA LEU A 106 15.91 0.15 4.83
C LEU A 106 15.36 0.74 3.54
N ILE A 107 14.45 1.68 3.70
CA ILE A 107 13.93 2.45 2.58
C ILE A 107 14.89 3.60 2.28
N ASP A 108 15.25 3.77 1.02
CA ASP A 108 16.14 4.81 0.54
C ASP A 108 15.57 5.56 -0.68
N GLU A 109 16.37 6.38 -1.34
CA GLU A 109 15.95 7.17 -2.49
C GLU A 109 15.57 6.30 -3.71
N ASN A 110 16.07 5.07 -3.81
CA ASN A 110 15.78 4.20 -4.96
C ASN A 110 14.30 3.82 -5.05
N GLN A 111 13.61 3.61 -3.92
CA GLN A 111 12.18 3.35 -3.90
C GLN A 111 11.39 4.56 -4.39
N ALA A 112 11.77 5.77 -3.95
CA ALA A 112 11.14 7.01 -4.40
C ALA A 112 11.36 7.24 -5.91
N ASP A 113 12.58 7.06 -6.41
CA ASP A 113 12.91 7.17 -7.84
C ASP A 113 12.14 6.15 -8.68
N THR A 114 11.97 4.94 -8.16
CA THR A 114 11.19 3.90 -8.84
C THR A 114 9.71 4.29 -8.92
N LEU A 115 9.13 4.87 -7.86
CA LEU A 115 7.75 5.37 -7.89
C LEU A 115 7.58 6.49 -8.92
N VAL A 116 8.53 7.44 -8.99
CA VAL A 116 8.51 8.51 -10.00
C VAL A 116 8.59 7.93 -11.40
N SER A 117 9.50 6.98 -11.63
CA SER A 117 9.65 6.30 -12.93
C SER A 117 8.38 5.57 -13.36
N ASP A 118 7.70 4.89 -12.44
CA ASP A 118 6.42 4.23 -12.72
C ASP A 118 5.33 5.24 -13.08
N MET A 119 5.22 6.35 -12.33
CA MET A 119 4.25 7.41 -12.62
C MET A 119 4.49 8.02 -14.01
N ASP A 120 5.74 8.33 -14.34
CA ASP A 120 6.10 8.88 -15.65
C ASP A 120 5.76 7.90 -16.78
N ALA A 121 6.06 6.61 -16.60
CA ALA A 121 5.73 5.58 -17.57
C ALA A 121 4.21 5.43 -17.78
N TRP A 122 3.40 5.59 -16.73
CA TRP A 122 1.94 5.53 -16.83
C TRP A 122 1.35 6.78 -17.47
N LEU A 123 1.89 7.96 -17.16
CA LEU A 123 1.45 9.22 -17.77
C LEU A 123 1.62 9.22 -19.28
N THR A 124 2.61 8.53 -19.83
CA THR A 124 2.76 8.41 -21.30
C THR A 124 1.60 7.68 -21.98
N GLN A 125 0.77 6.96 -21.22
CA GLN A 125 -0.34 6.14 -21.72
C GLN A 125 -1.72 6.75 -21.48
N THR A 126 -1.75 7.92 -20.86
CA THR A 126 -2.99 8.65 -20.54
C THR A 126 -3.01 9.98 -21.29
N GLU A 127 -4.21 10.48 -21.57
CA GLU A 127 -4.36 11.84 -22.06
C GLU A 127 -3.94 12.85 -20.99
N PRO A 128 -3.36 13.99 -21.37
CA PRO A 128 -2.97 15.01 -20.40
C PRO A 128 -4.13 15.45 -19.52
N LEU A 129 -3.91 15.48 -18.22
CA LEU A 129 -4.89 15.99 -17.27
C LEU A 129 -5.02 17.51 -17.43
N THR A 130 -6.23 17.98 -17.67
CA THR A 130 -6.55 19.42 -17.82
C THR A 130 -7.13 20.04 -16.56
N SER A 131 -7.41 19.22 -15.54
CA SER A 131 -7.95 19.66 -14.25
C SER A 131 -7.53 18.73 -13.13
N PHE A 132 -7.68 19.21 -11.91
CA PHE A 132 -7.48 18.39 -10.72
C PHE A 132 -8.58 17.31 -10.66
N ILE A 133 -8.22 16.05 -10.53
CA ILE A 133 -9.17 14.96 -10.29
C ILE A 133 -9.23 14.70 -8.79
N PRO A 134 -10.32 15.06 -8.10
CA PRO A 134 -10.46 14.76 -6.69
C PRO A 134 -10.62 13.25 -6.51
N VAL A 135 -9.65 12.63 -5.88
CA VAL A 135 -9.51 11.17 -5.72
C VAL A 135 -10.72 10.54 -5.03
N SER A 136 -11.42 11.28 -4.18
CA SER A 136 -12.53 10.75 -3.37
C SER A 136 -13.86 10.59 -4.12
N TYR A 137 -14.04 11.20 -5.29
CA TYR A 137 -15.33 11.22 -5.96
C TYR A 137 -15.48 10.21 -7.10
N THR A 138 -14.40 9.67 -7.62
CA THR A 138 -14.46 8.78 -8.78
C THR A 138 -15.15 7.45 -8.50
N HIS A 139 -15.16 6.98 -7.28
CA HIS A 139 -15.81 5.72 -6.90
C HIS A 139 -17.27 5.87 -6.50
N LEU A 140 -17.67 7.04 -6.00
CA LEU A 140 -19.02 7.29 -5.48
C LEU A 140 -20.00 7.80 -6.54
N THR A 141 -19.51 8.27 -7.67
CA THR A 141 -20.37 8.84 -8.72
C THR A 141 -20.63 7.90 -9.90
N LEU A 142 -19.88 6.82 -10.04
CA LEU A 142 -20.07 5.86 -11.12
C LEU A 142 -21.39 5.05 -11.08
N PRO A 143 -22.04 4.78 -9.94
CA PRO A 143 -23.31 4.06 -9.91
C PRO A 143 -24.54 4.91 -10.21
N THR A 144 -24.46 6.23 -10.23
CA THR A 144 -25.64 7.10 -10.29
C THR A 144 -26.01 7.59 -11.68
N THR A 145 -25.25 7.25 -12.70
CA THR A 145 -25.57 7.58 -14.10
C THR A 145 -26.08 6.38 -14.88
N SER A 146 -26.93 5.59 -14.29
CA SER A 146 -27.79 4.72 -15.08
C SER A 146 -29.20 5.25 -15.02
N THR A 147 -29.74 5.46 -16.18
CA THR A 147 -31.13 5.71 -16.54
C THR A 147 -31.46 7.15 -16.89
N VAL A 148 -31.46 7.45 -18.16
CA VAL A 148 -32.77 7.44 -18.85
C VAL A 148 -32.56 6.84 -20.22
#